data_2e3cc599385309749d28dafe3c8ab730
#
_entry.id   2e3cc599385309749d28dafe3c8ab730
#
_cell.length_a   1.000
_cell.length_b   1.000
_cell.length_c   1.000
_cell.angle_alpha   90.00
_cell.angle_beta   90.00
_cell.angle_gamma   90.00
#
_symmetry.space_group_name_H-M   'P 1'
#
loop_
_entity.id
_entity.type
_entity.pdbx_description
1 polymer ?
#
loop_
_entity_poly.entity_id
_entity_poly.type
_entity_poly.pdbx_seq_one_letter_code
_entity_poly.pdbx_strand_id
1 'polypeptide(L)'
;YNTEPIYSHQVWRRYANPVWADIRQTHTLNYKAARDNKDERHICPLQLDTVARCIELWSNPNDIVLDPFAGIGTVPVMALRMGRRALGFELKESYYNQSIINIQEDLNND
;
A
#
# COMPACT_ATOMS: atom_id res chain seq x y z
N TYR A 1 4.57 7.96 16.87
CA TYR A 1 3.22 8.47 17.02
C TYR A 1 3.25 9.99 17.22
N ASN A 2 2.82 10.72 16.20
CA ASN A 2 2.86 12.17 16.29
C ASN A 2 1.52 12.70 16.83
N THR A 3 1.53 13.14 18.09
CA THR A 3 0.37 13.70 18.79
C THR A 3 0.29 15.23 18.67
N GLU A 4 1.22 15.85 17.94
CA GLU A 4 1.22 17.28 17.73
C GLU A 4 -0.03 17.73 16.97
N PRO A 5 -0.88 18.57 17.53
CA PRO A 5 -2.10 19.05 16.85
C PRO A 5 -1.80 19.74 15.51
N ILE A 6 -0.66 20.42 15.41
CA ILE A 6 -0.21 21.11 14.19
C ILE A 6 0.04 20.11 13.08
N TYR A 7 0.70 18.97 13.37
CA TYR A 7 0.96 17.91 12.39
C TYR A 7 -0.35 17.32 11.85
N SER A 8 -1.26 16.96 12.75
CA SER A 8 -2.57 16.42 12.38
C SER A 8 -3.36 17.37 11.50
N HIS A 9 -3.35 18.66 11.82
CA HIS A 9 -4.01 19.70 11.02
C HIS A 9 -3.38 19.85 9.63
N GLN A 10 -2.05 19.79 9.54
CA GLN A 10 -1.34 19.89 8.25
C GLN A 10 -1.65 18.69 7.34
N VAL A 11 -1.59 17.47 7.89
CA VAL A 11 -1.93 16.26 7.15
C VAL A 11 -3.38 16.30 6.70
N TRP A 12 -4.30 16.65 7.59
CA TRP A 12 -5.72 16.79 7.27
C TRP A 12 -5.96 17.80 6.14
N ARG A 13 -5.43 19.00 6.26
CA ARG A 13 -5.57 20.05 5.24
C ARG A 13 -4.99 19.61 3.88
N ARG A 14 -3.92 18.85 3.89
CA ARG A 14 -3.26 18.38 2.68
C ARG A 14 -4.07 17.28 1.98
N TYR A 15 -4.66 16.36 2.73
CA TYR A 15 -5.25 15.15 2.17
C TYR A 15 -6.77 15.03 2.30
N ALA A 16 -7.43 15.84 3.11
CA ALA A 16 -8.90 15.83 3.26
C ALA A 16 -9.65 16.48 2.09
N ASN A 17 -9.02 16.61 0.94
CA ASN A 17 -9.66 17.09 -0.26
C ASN A 17 -10.50 15.93 -0.88
N PRO A 18 -11.74 16.19 -1.31
CA PRO A 18 -12.59 15.14 -1.91
C PRO A 18 -12.05 14.61 -3.25
N VAL A 19 -11.13 15.33 -3.87
CA VAL A 19 -10.49 14.90 -5.13
C VAL A 19 -8.98 14.98 -4.99
N TRP A 20 -8.32 13.86 -5.20
CA TRP A 20 -6.86 13.78 -5.29
C TRP A 20 -6.43 13.75 -6.76
N ALA A 21 -6.09 14.90 -7.29
CA ALA A 21 -5.70 15.06 -8.70
C ALA A 21 -4.20 14.79 -8.97
N ASP A 22 -3.39 14.61 -7.94
CA ASP A 22 -1.93 14.48 -8.00
C ASP A 22 -1.42 13.05 -7.76
N ILE A 23 -2.29 12.05 -7.82
CA ILE A 23 -1.91 10.63 -7.72
C ILE A 23 -1.14 10.22 -8.99
N ARG A 24 0.06 9.67 -8.79
CA ARG A 24 0.88 9.17 -9.89
C ARG A 24 0.33 7.83 -10.37
N GLN A 25 -0.31 7.81 -11.52
CA GLN A 25 -1.02 6.65 -12.06
C GLN A 25 -0.13 5.42 -12.23
N THR A 26 1.13 5.61 -12.60
CA THR A 26 2.09 4.52 -12.86
C THR A 26 2.92 4.13 -11.64
N HIS A 27 2.78 4.82 -10.52
CA HIS A 27 3.51 4.53 -9.28
C HIS A 27 2.85 3.37 -8.54
N THR A 28 3.14 2.16 -9.00
CA THR A 28 2.58 0.89 -8.51
C THR A 28 3.69 -0.13 -8.31
N LEU A 29 3.40 -1.21 -7.57
CA LEU A 29 4.27 -2.38 -7.55
C LEU A 29 4.26 -3.08 -8.92
N ASN A 30 5.33 -3.83 -9.22
CA ASN A 30 5.40 -4.63 -10.43
C ASN A 30 4.44 -5.82 -10.35
N TYR A 31 3.39 -5.79 -11.14
CA TYR A 31 2.34 -6.81 -11.17
C TYR A 31 2.51 -7.83 -12.30
N LYS A 32 3.37 -7.56 -13.27
CA LYS A 32 3.51 -8.42 -14.46
C LYS A 32 4.05 -9.79 -14.13
N ALA A 33 4.91 -9.90 -13.13
CA ALA A 33 5.48 -11.17 -12.66
C ALA A 33 4.46 -12.09 -11.98
N ALA A 34 3.33 -11.57 -11.50
CA ALA A 34 2.29 -12.33 -10.82
C ALA A 34 1.24 -12.96 -11.74
N ARG A 35 1.32 -12.70 -13.04
CA ARG A 35 0.34 -13.18 -14.02
C ARG A 35 0.59 -14.66 -14.35
N ASP A 36 -0.43 -15.50 -14.16
CA ASP A 36 -0.41 -16.90 -14.57
C ASP A 36 -0.66 -17.09 -16.07
N ASN A 37 -1.48 -16.21 -16.68
CA ASN A 37 -1.88 -16.27 -18.08
C ASN A 37 -1.75 -14.91 -18.76
N LYS A 38 -1.46 -14.93 -20.08
CA LYS A 38 -1.48 -13.72 -20.93
C LYS A 38 -2.84 -13.02 -20.96
N ASP A 39 -3.91 -13.73 -20.60
CA ASP A 39 -5.28 -13.21 -20.60
C ASP A 39 -5.71 -12.55 -19.29
N GLU A 40 -4.89 -12.60 -18.24
CA GLU A 40 -5.11 -11.85 -17.00
C GLU A 40 -4.82 -10.36 -17.21
N ARG A 41 -5.63 -9.72 -18.05
CA ARG A 41 -5.51 -8.28 -18.37
C ARG A 41 -6.01 -7.36 -17.25
N HIS A 42 -6.63 -7.93 -16.22
CA HIS A 42 -7.37 -7.18 -15.21
C HIS A 42 -6.63 -6.96 -13.89
N ILE A 43 -5.34 -7.26 -13.82
CA ILE A 43 -4.55 -6.87 -12.65
C ILE A 43 -4.32 -5.36 -12.74
N CYS A 44 -5.08 -4.63 -11.93
CA CYS A 44 -4.87 -3.21 -11.72
C CYS A 44 -4.27 -3.03 -10.33
N PRO A 45 -2.93 -2.94 -10.21
CA PRO A 45 -2.33 -2.68 -8.92
C PRO A 45 -2.75 -1.29 -8.43
N LEU A 46 -3.02 -1.21 -7.13
CA LEU A 46 -3.38 0.06 -6.51
C LEU A 46 -2.17 0.99 -6.49
N GLN A 47 -2.39 2.28 -6.75
CA GLN A 47 -1.33 3.28 -6.70
C GLN A 47 -0.80 3.43 -5.27
N LEU A 48 0.51 3.41 -5.12
CA LEU A 48 1.20 3.56 -3.85
C LEU A 48 0.87 4.90 -3.17
N ASP A 49 0.71 5.96 -3.95
CA ASP A 49 0.35 7.28 -3.42
C ASP A 49 -1.03 7.27 -2.72
N THR A 50 -2.01 6.58 -3.29
CA THR A 50 -3.35 6.44 -2.70
C THR A 50 -3.29 5.68 -1.37
N VAL A 51 -2.59 4.56 -1.37
CA VAL A 51 -2.42 3.74 -0.16
C VAL A 51 -1.70 4.52 0.94
N ALA A 52 -0.61 5.22 0.59
CA ALA A 52 0.15 6.02 1.54
C ALA A 52 -0.72 7.07 2.23
N ARG A 53 -1.57 7.78 1.48
CA ARG A 53 -2.47 8.79 2.05
C ARG A 53 -3.52 8.19 2.98
N CYS A 54 -4.10 7.07 2.61
CA CYS A 54 -5.06 6.37 3.49
C CYS A 54 -4.39 5.93 4.79
N ILE A 55 -3.20 5.35 4.72
CA ILE A 55 -2.44 4.91 5.90
C ILE A 55 -2.11 6.11 6.80
N GLU A 56 -1.65 7.22 6.23
CA GLU A 56 -1.32 8.43 7.00
C GLU A 56 -2.54 9.05 7.68
N LEU A 57 -3.67 9.15 6.97
CA LEU A 57 -4.89 9.74 7.50
C LEU A 57 -5.54 8.90 8.61
N TRP A 58 -5.48 7.58 8.52
CA TRP A 58 -6.34 6.69 9.32
C TRP A 58 -5.58 5.73 10.23
N SER A 59 -4.26 5.86 10.33
CA SER A 59 -3.45 5.05 11.24
C SER A 59 -2.31 5.85 11.86
N ASN A 60 -1.78 5.31 12.95
CA ASN A 60 -0.60 5.85 13.63
C ASN A 60 0.59 4.91 13.42
N PRO A 61 1.84 5.41 13.59
CA PRO A 61 3.02 4.55 13.65
C PRO A 61 2.81 3.38 14.62
N ASN A 62 3.27 2.20 14.20
CA ASN A 62 3.11 0.92 14.92
C ASN A 62 1.69 0.32 14.97
N ASP A 63 0.69 0.97 14.42
CA ASP A 63 -0.63 0.36 14.25
C ASP A 63 -0.57 -0.83 13.28
N ILE A 64 -1.56 -1.71 13.36
CA ILE A 64 -1.73 -2.81 12.43
C ILE A 64 -2.65 -2.36 11.30
N VAL A 65 -2.17 -2.42 10.08
CA VAL A 65 -2.96 -2.21 8.86
C VAL A 65 -3.37 -3.56 8.33
N LEU A 66 -4.68 -3.78 8.25
CA LEU A 66 -5.28 -5.02 7.75
C LEU A 66 -5.75 -4.83 6.31
N ASP A 67 -5.32 -5.72 5.42
CA ASP A 67 -5.84 -5.81 4.05
C ASP A 67 -6.37 -7.24 3.78
N PRO A 68 -7.69 -7.45 3.76
CA PRO A 68 -8.28 -8.76 3.49
C PRO A 68 -8.18 -9.21 2.03
N PHE A 69 -7.73 -8.34 1.13
CA PHE A 69 -7.59 -8.57 -0.31
C PHE A 69 -6.22 -8.08 -0.81
N ALA A 70 -5.15 -8.61 -0.22
CA ALA A 70 -3.82 -8.04 -0.33
C ALA A 70 -3.21 -8.06 -1.76
N GLY A 71 -3.71 -8.94 -2.64
CA GLY A 71 -3.18 -9.04 -3.99
C GLY A 71 -1.68 -9.29 -3.99
N ILE A 72 -0.93 -8.47 -4.70
CA ILE A 72 0.54 -8.52 -4.75
C ILE A 72 1.21 -7.77 -3.59
N GLY A 73 0.45 -7.38 -2.57
CA GLY A 73 0.99 -6.83 -1.32
C GLY A 73 1.19 -5.31 -1.30
N THR A 74 0.49 -4.55 -2.11
CA THR A 74 0.64 -3.07 -2.16
C THR A 74 0.41 -2.42 -0.80
N VAL A 75 -0.68 -2.77 -0.11
CA VAL A 75 -0.98 -2.21 1.22
C VAL A 75 0.02 -2.68 2.28
N PRO A 76 0.33 -3.99 2.41
CA PRO A 76 1.38 -4.45 3.31
C PRO A 76 2.73 -3.77 3.11
N VAL A 77 3.23 -3.68 1.88
CA VAL A 77 4.50 -3.02 1.57
C VAL A 77 4.47 -1.56 2.01
N MET A 78 3.41 -0.82 1.64
CA MET A 78 3.33 0.59 2.01
C MET A 78 3.17 0.80 3.51
N ALA A 79 2.44 -0.06 4.20
CA ALA A 79 2.32 0.00 5.66
C ALA A 79 3.68 -0.15 6.35
N LEU A 80 4.50 -1.11 5.90
CA LEU A 80 5.85 -1.30 6.42
C LEU A 80 6.75 -0.10 6.13
N ARG A 81 6.75 0.43 4.92
CA ARG A 81 7.51 1.67 4.56
C ARG A 81 7.16 2.85 5.45
N MET A 82 5.92 2.93 5.90
CA MET A 82 5.42 4.03 6.73
C MET A 82 5.49 3.74 8.23
N GLY A 83 6.19 2.69 8.65
CA GLY A 83 6.39 2.36 10.07
C GLY A 83 5.15 1.75 10.75
N ARG A 84 4.22 1.16 9.98
CA ARG A 84 3.11 0.38 10.49
C ARG A 84 3.45 -1.11 10.40
N ARG A 85 2.71 -1.93 11.13
CA ARG A 85 2.67 -3.38 10.96
C ARG A 85 1.60 -3.74 9.94
N ALA A 86 1.74 -4.86 9.26
CA ALA A 86 0.78 -5.27 8.25
C ALA A 86 0.29 -6.69 8.47
N LEU A 87 -0.98 -6.92 8.13
CA LEU A 87 -1.58 -8.24 8.04
C LEU A 87 -2.41 -8.26 6.75
N GLY A 88 -2.09 -9.21 5.85
CA GLY A 88 -2.77 -9.34 4.58
C GLY A 88 -3.25 -10.75 4.32
N PHE A 89 -4.34 -10.88 3.56
CA PHE A 89 -4.87 -12.15 3.09
C PHE A 89 -5.01 -12.12 1.57
N GLU A 90 -4.61 -13.20 0.91
CA GLU A 90 -4.76 -13.35 -0.53
C GLU A 90 -5.02 -14.83 -0.85
N LEU A 91 -6.08 -15.10 -1.60
CA LEU A 91 -6.48 -16.45 -1.96
C LEU A 91 -5.76 -16.97 -3.21
N LYS A 92 -5.35 -16.08 -4.11
CA LYS A 92 -4.66 -16.49 -5.33
C LYS A 92 -3.20 -16.74 -5.05
N GLU A 93 -2.76 -17.98 -5.19
CA GLU A 93 -1.40 -18.41 -4.84
C GLU A 93 -0.31 -17.62 -5.56
N SER A 94 -0.45 -17.34 -6.85
CA SER A 94 0.54 -16.56 -7.60
C SER A 94 0.68 -15.11 -7.08
N TYR A 95 -0.43 -14.51 -6.67
CA TYR A 95 -0.41 -13.17 -6.08
C TYR A 95 0.16 -13.17 -4.67
N TYR A 96 -0.20 -14.18 -3.87
CA TYR A 96 0.38 -14.37 -2.55
C TYR A 96 1.90 -14.53 -2.62
N ASN A 97 2.39 -15.40 -3.50
CA ASN A 97 3.83 -15.61 -3.68
C ASN A 97 4.54 -14.32 -4.12
N GLN A 98 3.94 -13.57 -5.05
CA GLN A 98 4.49 -12.28 -5.46
C GLN A 98 4.48 -11.25 -4.31
N SER A 99 3.45 -11.26 -3.47
CA SER A 99 3.41 -10.36 -2.31
C SER A 99 4.55 -10.61 -1.32
N ILE A 100 4.90 -11.86 -1.09
CA ILE A 100 6.04 -12.24 -0.25
C ILE A 100 7.35 -11.72 -0.84
N ILE A 101 7.54 -11.88 -2.16
CA ILE A 101 8.72 -11.36 -2.86
C ILE A 101 8.80 -9.83 -2.71
N ASN A 102 7.72 -9.13 -2.99
CA ASN A 102 7.67 -7.67 -2.92
C ASN A 102 7.98 -7.14 -1.50
N ILE A 103 7.46 -7.80 -0.47
CA ILE A 103 7.73 -7.44 0.93
C ILE A 103 9.21 -7.69 1.27
N GLN A 104 9.76 -8.84 0.87
CA GLN A 104 11.16 -9.17 1.14
C GLN A 104 12.12 -8.23 0.43
N GLU A 105 11.87 -7.90 -0.82
CA GLU A 105 12.67 -6.94 -1.58
C GLU A 105 12.66 -5.55 -0.93
N ASP A 106 11.51 -5.12 -0.45
CA ASP A 106 11.37 -3.84 0.23
C ASP A 106 12.14 -3.80 1.55
N LEU A 107 12.05 -4.84 2.37
CA LEU A 107 12.78 -4.96 3.62
C LEU A 107 14.31 -5.04 3.44
N ASN A 108 14.78 -5.56 2.31
CA ASN A 108 16.21 -5.67 2.01
C ASN A 108 16.80 -4.36 1.45
N ASN A 109 15.97 -3.44 0.99
CA ASN A 109 16.40 -2.15 0.43
C ASN A 109 16.44 -1.02 1.47
N ASP A 110 15.98 -1.30 2.69
CA ASP A 110 16.11 -0.42 3.85
C ASP A 110 17.43 -0.67 4.61
#